data_1a94d198ad330df2758d493e96653e49
#
_entry.id   1a94d198ad330df2758d493e96653e49
#
_cell.length_a   1.000
_cell.length_b   1.000
_cell.length_c   1.000
_cell.angle_alpha   90.00
_cell.angle_beta   90.00
_cell.angle_gamma   90.00
#
_symmetry.space_group_name_H-M   'P 1'
#
loop_
_entity.id
_entity.type
_entity.pdbx_description
1 polymer ?
#
loop_
_entity_poly.entity_id
_entity_poly.type
_entity_poly.pdbx_seq_one_letter_code
_entity_poly.pdbx_strand_id
1 'polypeptide(L)'
;MAWNVFKFCTALRALGSIMILFVIGIIGFTYYALVVVNYGPSLLHGGVDSFIALLVLALFHFLLVMLLWSYFSVVVTDPGGVPPGWRPELDIEKSDGNEAATAEASPLSAGDSSSHIVRHCRKCNQYKPPRSHHCSVCGRCILKMDHHCVWVVNCVGARNYKSFLLFLP
;
A
#
# COMPACT_ATOMS: atom_id res chain seq x y z
N MET A 1 3.92 -11.52 32.96
CA MET A 1 4.86 -10.72 32.12
C MET A 1 4.14 -10.35 30.84
N ALA A 2 3.64 -9.11 30.70
CA ALA A 2 3.00 -8.65 29.47
C ALA A 2 4.10 -8.39 28.44
N TRP A 3 4.18 -9.20 27.42
CA TRP A 3 5.05 -8.98 26.26
C TRP A 3 4.63 -7.68 25.59
N ASN A 4 5.54 -6.71 25.60
CA ASN A 4 5.29 -5.38 25.03
C ASN A 4 5.39 -5.48 23.51
N VAL A 5 4.28 -5.85 22.86
CA VAL A 5 4.13 -6.00 21.40
C VAL A 5 4.55 -4.71 20.66
N PHE A 6 4.49 -3.55 21.34
CA PHE A 6 4.91 -2.24 20.81
C PHE A 6 6.43 -2.12 20.57
N LYS A 7 7.28 -2.80 21.35
CA LYS A 7 8.73 -2.85 21.08
C LYS A 7 9.05 -3.63 19.80
N PHE A 8 8.23 -4.62 19.49
CA PHE A 8 8.37 -5.41 18.26
C PHE A 8 8.04 -4.59 17.00
N CYS A 9 7.08 -3.66 17.09
CA CYS A 9 6.75 -2.74 15.99
C CYS A 9 7.90 -1.77 15.64
N THR A 10 8.68 -1.34 16.63
CA THR A 10 9.84 -0.47 16.41
C THR A 10 11.00 -1.24 15.77
N ALA A 11 11.23 -2.49 16.21
CA ALA A 11 12.21 -3.38 15.57
C ALA A 11 11.84 -3.72 14.12
N LEU A 12 10.55 -3.93 13.82
CA LEU A 12 10.07 -4.12 12.45
C LEU A 12 10.29 -2.88 11.57
N ARG A 13 10.22 -1.68 12.11
CA ARG A 13 10.56 -0.44 11.37
C ARG A 13 12.05 -0.35 11.05
N ALA A 14 12.91 -0.69 12.00
CA ALA A 14 14.35 -0.74 11.77
C ALA A 14 14.73 -1.83 10.74
N LEU A 15 14.10 -3.01 10.84
CA LEU A 15 14.25 -4.10 9.87
C LEU A 15 13.81 -3.67 8.45
N GLY A 16 12.83 -2.77 8.36
CA GLY A 16 12.37 -2.24 7.10
C GLY A 16 13.45 -1.51 6.30
N SER A 17 14.28 -0.70 6.94
CA SER A 17 15.40 -0.01 6.25
C SER A 17 16.38 -1.02 5.66
N ILE A 18 16.60 -2.15 6.31
CA ILE A 18 17.43 -3.25 5.81
C ILE A 18 16.80 -3.87 4.55
N MET A 19 15.49 -4.00 4.50
CA MET A 19 14.79 -4.52 3.31
C MET A 19 14.95 -3.60 2.10
N ILE A 20 14.90 -2.27 2.28
CA ILE A 20 15.16 -1.32 1.19
C ILE A 20 16.60 -1.47 0.68
N LEU A 21 17.57 -1.53 1.58
CA LEU A 21 18.98 -1.74 1.21
C LEU A 21 19.19 -3.07 0.49
N PHE A 22 18.50 -4.11 0.92
CA PHE A 22 18.54 -5.42 0.27
C PHE A 22 17.99 -5.38 -1.16
N VAL A 23 16.84 -4.71 -1.37
CA VAL A 23 16.26 -4.51 -2.72
C VAL A 23 17.23 -3.73 -3.62
N ILE A 24 17.80 -2.63 -3.11
CA ILE A 24 18.80 -1.84 -3.86
C ILE A 24 20.04 -2.69 -4.17
N GLY A 25 20.48 -3.52 -3.24
CA GLY A 25 21.60 -4.45 -3.43
C GLY A 25 21.36 -5.45 -4.57
N ILE A 26 20.15 -6.05 -4.61
CA ILE A 26 19.75 -6.96 -5.71
C ILE A 26 19.75 -6.21 -7.06
N ILE A 27 19.17 -5.01 -7.09
CA ILE A 27 19.14 -4.19 -8.31
C ILE A 27 20.56 -3.84 -8.76
N GLY A 28 21.44 -3.42 -7.85
CA GLY A 28 22.83 -3.10 -8.15
C GLY A 28 23.61 -4.32 -8.65
N PHE A 29 23.42 -5.47 -8.04
CA PHE A 29 24.03 -6.72 -8.48
C PHE A 29 23.54 -7.13 -9.89
N THR A 30 22.23 -7.05 -10.13
CA THR A 30 21.65 -7.34 -11.45
C THR A 30 22.16 -6.37 -12.52
N TYR A 31 22.23 -5.09 -12.17
CA TYR A 31 22.81 -4.07 -13.06
C TYR A 31 24.26 -4.39 -13.42
N TYR A 32 25.12 -4.68 -12.44
CA TYR A 32 26.50 -5.03 -12.67
C TYR A 32 26.62 -6.28 -13.56
N ALA A 33 25.87 -7.34 -13.26
CA ALA A 33 25.93 -8.58 -14.01
C ALA A 33 25.49 -8.39 -15.48
N LEU A 34 24.43 -7.63 -15.72
CA LEU A 34 23.91 -7.42 -17.09
C LEU A 34 24.75 -6.40 -17.87
N VAL A 35 24.98 -5.22 -17.28
CA VAL A 35 25.59 -4.11 -18.03
C VAL A 35 27.09 -4.27 -18.14
N VAL A 36 27.78 -4.63 -17.04
CA VAL A 36 29.25 -4.69 -17.04
C VAL A 36 29.76 -6.02 -17.54
N VAL A 37 29.22 -7.13 -17.00
CA VAL A 37 29.78 -8.46 -17.26
C VAL A 37 29.27 -9.03 -18.60
N ASN A 38 27.95 -8.92 -18.86
CA ASN A 38 27.34 -9.60 -19.98
C ASN A 38 27.39 -8.78 -21.28
N TYR A 39 26.86 -7.56 -21.28
CA TYR A 39 26.72 -6.74 -22.47
C TYR A 39 27.83 -5.70 -22.68
N GLY A 40 28.59 -5.34 -21.63
CA GLY A 40 29.70 -4.39 -21.74
C GLY A 40 30.76 -4.82 -22.76
N PRO A 41 31.28 -6.04 -22.73
CA PRO A 41 32.23 -6.53 -23.72
C PRO A 41 31.67 -6.52 -25.15
N SER A 42 30.41 -6.89 -25.36
CA SER A 42 29.75 -6.91 -26.65
C SER A 42 29.69 -5.55 -27.32
N LEU A 43 29.58 -4.47 -26.54
CA LEU A 43 29.60 -3.09 -27.07
C LEU A 43 30.94 -2.69 -27.67
N LEU A 44 32.05 -3.29 -27.17
CA LEU A 44 33.40 -2.98 -27.60
C LEU A 44 33.82 -3.74 -28.88
N HIS A 45 33.19 -4.89 -29.16
CA HIS A 45 33.55 -5.73 -30.32
C HIS A 45 32.99 -5.21 -31.66
N GLY A 46 31.98 -4.34 -31.63
CA GLY A 46 31.34 -3.81 -32.84
C GLY A 46 30.48 -4.83 -33.58
N GLY A 47 29.90 -4.40 -34.70
CA GLY A 47 29.07 -5.24 -35.56
C GLY A 47 27.64 -5.43 -35.07
N VAL A 48 27.00 -6.52 -35.51
CA VAL A 48 25.59 -6.81 -35.21
C VAL A 48 25.38 -7.06 -33.71
N ASP A 49 26.33 -7.71 -33.05
CA ASP A 49 26.27 -8.01 -31.63
C ASP A 49 26.25 -6.74 -30.77
N SER A 50 27.02 -5.72 -31.17
CA SER A 50 27.01 -4.41 -30.51
C SER A 50 25.67 -3.70 -30.65
N PHE A 51 25.03 -3.79 -31.83
CA PHE A 51 23.72 -3.20 -32.05
C PHE A 51 22.64 -3.89 -31.22
N ILE A 52 22.64 -5.23 -31.15
CA ILE A 52 21.73 -6.00 -30.30
C ILE A 52 21.95 -5.65 -28.82
N ALA A 53 23.22 -5.61 -28.36
CA ALA A 53 23.55 -5.22 -26.99
C ALA A 53 23.02 -3.82 -26.65
N LEU A 54 23.13 -2.86 -27.57
CA LEU A 54 22.62 -1.50 -27.38
C LEU A 54 21.09 -1.50 -27.19
N LEU A 55 20.35 -2.23 -28.02
CA LEU A 55 18.89 -2.31 -27.93
C LEU A 55 18.45 -2.95 -26.62
N VAL A 56 19.09 -4.06 -26.21
CA VAL A 56 18.79 -4.76 -24.96
C VAL A 56 19.09 -3.86 -23.76
N LEU A 57 20.23 -3.17 -23.76
CA LEU A 57 20.59 -2.26 -22.69
C LEU A 57 19.65 -1.04 -22.62
N ALA A 58 19.23 -0.49 -23.76
CA ALA A 58 18.27 0.60 -23.80
C ALA A 58 16.92 0.18 -23.18
N LEU A 59 16.41 -0.99 -23.56
CA LEU A 59 15.20 -1.55 -22.98
C LEU A 59 15.37 -1.83 -21.47
N PHE A 60 16.49 -2.42 -21.08
CA PHE A 60 16.80 -2.69 -19.68
C PHE A 60 16.81 -1.41 -18.84
N HIS A 61 17.48 -0.35 -19.30
CA HIS A 61 17.52 0.92 -18.58
C HIS A 61 16.14 1.57 -18.49
N PHE A 62 15.35 1.51 -19.54
CA PHE A 62 13.96 2.00 -19.50
C PHE A 62 13.13 1.28 -18.43
N LEU A 63 13.16 -0.07 -18.42
CA LEU A 63 12.44 -0.87 -17.44
C LEU A 63 12.98 -0.63 -16.01
N LEU A 64 14.29 -0.49 -15.86
CA LEU A 64 14.92 -0.20 -14.57
C LEU A 64 14.45 1.14 -14.01
N VAL A 65 14.41 2.19 -14.84
CA VAL A 65 13.90 3.51 -14.42
C VAL A 65 12.43 3.41 -13.99
N MET A 66 11.59 2.71 -14.76
CA MET A 66 10.18 2.49 -14.41
C MET A 66 10.02 1.73 -13.10
N LEU A 67 10.83 0.68 -12.88
CA LEU A 67 10.83 -0.11 -11.64
C LEU A 67 11.27 0.75 -10.45
N LEU A 68 12.36 1.48 -10.55
CA LEU A 68 12.84 2.36 -9.48
C LEU A 68 11.82 3.46 -9.16
N TRP A 69 11.23 4.07 -10.18
CA TRP A 69 10.18 5.08 -9.99
C TRP A 69 8.97 4.51 -9.24
N SER A 70 8.45 3.36 -9.68
CA SER A 70 7.31 2.73 -9.03
C SER A 70 7.63 2.30 -7.59
N TYR A 71 8.80 1.70 -7.37
CA TYR A 71 9.27 1.28 -6.05
C TYR A 71 9.37 2.46 -5.07
N PHE A 72 10.14 3.49 -5.42
CA PHE A 72 10.30 4.66 -4.56
C PHE A 72 8.98 5.44 -4.38
N SER A 73 8.14 5.48 -5.41
CA SER A 73 6.80 6.06 -5.29
C SER A 73 5.98 5.36 -4.19
N VAL A 74 6.03 4.02 -4.09
CA VAL A 74 5.34 3.31 -3.01
C VAL A 74 5.98 3.56 -1.64
N VAL A 75 7.31 3.61 -1.57
CA VAL A 75 8.05 3.84 -0.32
C VAL A 75 7.72 5.20 0.28
N VAL A 76 7.71 6.26 -0.54
CA VAL A 76 7.58 7.66 -0.06
C VAL A 76 6.14 8.16 0.00
N THR A 77 5.22 7.58 -0.78
CA THR A 77 3.84 8.04 -0.83
C THR A 77 3.06 7.59 0.39
N ASP A 78 2.38 8.53 1.06
CA ASP A 78 1.44 8.19 2.13
C ASP A 78 0.31 7.30 1.59
N PRO A 79 0.03 6.13 2.19
CA PRO A 79 -0.99 5.19 1.71
C PRO A 79 -2.42 5.71 1.80
N GLY A 80 -2.64 6.82 2.51
CA GLY A 80 -3.92 7.44 2.77
C GLY A 80 -4.47 7.07 4.15
N GLY A 81 -4.31 7.98 5.12
CA GLY A 81 -4.91 7.85 6.45
C GLY A 81 -6.41 8.20 6.43
N VAL A 82 -7.17 7.67 7.39
CA VAL A 82 -8.54 8.11 7.64
C VAL A 82 -8.49 9.51 8.24
N PRO A 83 -9.22 10.51 7.69
CA PRO A 83 -9.27 11.86 8.26
C PRO A 83 -9.75 11.83 9.71
N PRO A 84 -9.20 12.68 10.57
CA PRO A 84 -9.69 12.81 11.94
C PRO A 84 -11.15 13.29 11.92
N GLY A 85 -11.98 12.70 12.79
CA GLY A 85 -13.40 13.06 12.89
C GLY A 85 -14.30 12.54 11.75
N TRP A 86 -13.78 11.66 10.89
CA TRP A 86 -14.62 11.04 9.87
C TRP A 86 -15.83 10.35 10.51
N ARG A 87 -17.02 10.66 9.99
CA ARG A 87 -18.29 10.02 10.38
C ARG A 87 -18.96 9.48 9.12
N PRO A 88 -19.63 8.33 9.20
CA PRO A 88 -20.49 7.88 8.11
C PRO A 88 -21.61 8.90 7.92
N GLU A 89 -21.86 9.31 6.69
CA GLU A 89 -23.13 9.94 6.34
C GLU A 89 -24.20 8.86 6.50
N LEU A 90 -24.96 8.98 7.57
CA LEU A 90 -26.25 8.30 7.63
C LEU A 90 -27.12 9.07 6.65
N ASP A 91 -27.55 8.44 5.58
CA ASP A 91 -28.58 8.95 4.69
C ASP A 91 -29.83 9.20 5.58
N ILE A 92 -29.90 10.38 6.13
CA ILE A 92 -31.13 10.91 6.68
C ILE A 92 -31.94 11.28 5.44
N GLU A 93 -32.68 10.28 4.92
CA GLU A 93 -33.80 10.60 4.05
C GLU A 93 -34.59 11.68 4.77
N LYS A 94 -34.67 12.86 4.14
CA LYS A 94 -35.56 13.94 4.56
C LYS A 94 -36.99 13.39 4.47
N SER A 95 -37.44 12.79 5.54
CA SER A 95 -38.86 12.65 5.81
C SER A 95 -39.35 14.01 6.30
N ASP A 96 -39.80 14.83 5.37
CA ASP A 96 -40.72 15.90 5.70
C ASP A 96 -42.01 15.29 6.22
N GLY A 97 -42.39 15.59 7.41
CA GLY A 97 -43.79 15.44 7.85
C GLY A 97 -43.97 14.62 9.13
N ASN A 98 -44.16 15.34 10.20
CA ASN A 98 -45.11 15.12 11.32
C ASN A 98 -45.38 13.71 11.85
N GLU A 99 -45.20 13.61 13.11
CA GLU A 99 -46.04 12.98 14.16
C GLU A 99 -45.31 12.04 15.12
N ALA A 100 -45.46 12.40 16.36
CA ALA A 100 -45.07 11.64 17.52
C ALA A 100 -45.88 10.33 17.63
N ALA A 101 -45.21 9.20 17.89
CA ALA A 101 -45.79 8.10 18.67
C ALA A 101 -44.75 7.07 19.07
N THR A 102 -44.54 6.96 20.37
CA THR A 102 -44.36 5.78 21.23
C THR A 102 -43.67 4.51 20.70
N ALA A 103 -42.67 4.12 21.50
CA ALA A 103 -42.02 2.82 21.53
C ALA A 103 -42.95 1.63 21.40
N GLU A 104 -42.53 0.63 20.62
CA GLU A 104 -42.60 -0.78 21.02
C GLU A 104 -41.68 -1.63 20.11
N ALA A 105 -40.94 -2.49 20.77
CA ALA A 105 -40.02 -3.44 20.13
C ALA A 105 -40.81 -4.60 19.49
N SER A 106 -40.44 -4.97 18.24
CA SER A 106 -40.67 -6.32 17.73
C SER A 106 -39.65 -6.73 16.70
N PRO A 107 -39.08 -7.94 16.77
CA PRO A 107 -38.10 -8.43 15.83
C PRO A 107 -38.75 -9.18 14.66
N LEU A 108 -38.02 -9.32 13.57
CA LEU A 108 -38.28 -10.15 12.39
C LEU A 108 -38.92 -9.44 11.18
N SER A 109 -38.07 -8.99 10.29
CA SER A 109 -38.32 -9.25 8.86
C SER A 109 -36.97 -9.21 8.12
N ALA A 110 -36.63 -10.36 7.54
CA ALA A 110 -35.51 -10.51 6.61
C ALA A 110 -35.89 -9.79 5.32
N GLY A 111 -35.30 -8.62 5.13
CA GLY A 111 -35.35 -7.85 3.90
C GLY A 111 -33.95 -7.34 3.64
N ASP A 112 -33.41 -7.65 2.48
CA ASP A 112 -32.10 -7.31 1.93
C ASP A 112 -31.90 -5.78 1.93
N SER A 113 -31.59 -5.24 3.09
CA SER A 113 -31.08 -3.89 3.28
C SER A 113 -29.65 -4.07 3.70
N SER A 114 -28.71 -3.77 2.82
CA SER A 114 -27.30 -3.70 3.16
C SER A 114 -27.10 -2.56 4.19
N SER A 115 -27.49 -2.83 5.44
CA SER A 115 -27.19 -1.97 6.57
C SER A 115 -25.68 -1.83 6.61
N HIS A 116 -25.17 -0.67 6.20
CA HIS A 116 -23.78 -0.31 6.34
C HIS A 116 -23.38 -0.40 7.82
N ILE A 117 -22.85 -1.58 8.21
CA ILE A 117 -22.34 -1.79 9.57
C ILE A 117 -21.24 -0.78 9.79
N VAL A 118 -21.54 0.25 10.55
CA VAL A 118 -20.59 1.31 10.92
C VAL A 118 -19.52 0.69 11.82
N ARG A 119 -18.31 0.55 11.28
CA ARG A 119 -17.18 -0.03 12.00
C ARG A 119 -16.42 1.04 12.77
N HIS A 120 -16.03 0.75 14.00
CA HIS A 120 -15.24 1.63 14.86
C HIS A 120 -13.86 1.03 15.14
N CYS A 121 -12.83 1.87 15.17
CA CYS A 121 -11.48 1.48 15.55
C CYS A 121 -11.21 1.84 17.01
N ARG A 122 -11.13 0.85 17.90
CA ARG A 122 -10.82 1.08 19.34
C ARG A 122 -9.43 1.71 19.56
N LYS A 123 -8.43 1.38 18.70
CA LYS A 123 -7.06 1.89 18.84
C LYS A 123 -6.93 3.36 18.43
N CYS A 124 -7.67 3.79 17.40
CA CYS A 124 -7.66 5.18 16.93
C CYS A 124 -8.82 6.00 17.50
N ASN A 125 -9.75 5.36 18.23
CA ASN A 125 -10.98 5.95 18.77
C ASN A 125 -11.78 6.75 17.74
N GLN A 126 -11.96 6.16 16.53
CA GLN A 126 -12.68 6.81 15.42
C GLN A 126 -13.41 5.79 14.55
N TYR A 127 -14.43 6.25 13.83
CA TYR A 127 -15.14 5.43 12.85
C TYR A 127 -14.25 5.08 11.65
N LYS A 128 -14.53 3.95 11.05
CA LYS A 128 -13.79 3.43 9.90
C LYS A 128 -14.61 3.54 8.62
N PRO A 129 -14.14 4.23 7.60
CA PRO A 129 -14.70 4.13 6.26
C PRO A 129 -14.72 2.67 5.75
N PRO A 130 -15.56 2.36 4.75
CA PRO A 130 -15.54 1.07 4.09
C PRO A 130 -14.12 0.70 3.62
N ARG A 131 -13.75 -0.57 3.74
CA ARG A 131 -12.45 -1.11 3.33
C ARG A 131 -11.23 -0.48 4.05
N SER A 132 -11.43 0.28 5.14
CA SER A 132 -10.32 0.77 5.96
C SER A 132 -9.96 -0.22 7.07
N HIS A 133 -8.66 -0.35 7.37
CA HIS A 133 -8.14 -1.22 8.40
C HIS A 133 -7.07 -0.51 9.24
N HIS A 134 -6.95 -0.90 10.51
CA HIS A 134 -5.90 -0.38 11.39
C HIS A 134 -4.63 -1.17 11.19
N CYS A 135 -3.56 -0.48 10.81
CA CYS A 135 -2.23 -1.06 10.78
C CYS A 135 -1.54 -0.90 12.14
N SER A 136 -1.20 -2.01 12.79
CA SER A 136 -0.50 -1.97 14.08
C SER A 136 0.95 -1.50 13.97
N VAL A 137 1.59 -1.68 12.81
CA VAL A 137 2.96 -1.22 12.54
C VAL A 137 3.00 0.30 12.33
N CYS A 138 2.06 0.84 11.52
CA CYS A 138 1.95 2.27 11.26
C CYS A 138 1.21 3.04 12.37
N GLY A 139 0.51 2.35 13.29
CA GLY A 139 -0.23 2.94 14.41
C GLY A 139 -1.47 3.74 14.01
N ARG A 140 -2.00 3.57 12.78
CA ARG A 140 -3.13 4.33 12.25
C ARG A 140 -4.04 3.51 11.33
N CYS A 141 -5.26 4.01 11.09
CA CYS A 141 -6.17 3.46 10.10
C CYS A 141 -5.82 3.96 8.70
N ILE A 142 -5.78 3.04 7.75
CA ILE A 142 -5.46 3.30 6.34
C ILE A 142 -6.70 3.06 5.48
N LEU A 143 -6.97 3.98 4.56
CA LEU A 143 -8.06 3.91 3.58
C LEU A 143 -7.78 2.83 2.54
N LYS A 144 -8.80 2.01 2.23
CA LYS A 144 -8.68 0.90 1.26
C LYS A 144 -7.40 0.09 1.47
N MET A 145 -7.10 -0.19 2.74
CA MET A 145 -5.88 -0.90 3.12
C MET A 145 -5.89 -2.31 2.54
N ASP A 146 -4.83 -2.65 1.82
CA ASP A 146 -4.53 -4.00 1.38
C ASP A 146 -3.70 -4.72 2.47
N HIS A 147 -2.45 -4.34 2.63
CA HIS A 147 -1.56 -4.88 3.66
C HIS A 147 -0.47 -3.89 4.06
N HIS A 148 0.27 -4.21 5.13
CA HIS A 148 1.55 -3.57 5.43
C HIS A 148 2.67 -4.38 4.76
N CYS A 149 3.37 -3.78 3.81
CA CYS A 149 4.41 -4.44 3.04
C CYS A 149 5.79 -4.15 3.64
N VAL A 150 6.48 -5.20 4.07
CA VAL A 150 7.83 -5.08 4.65
C VAL A 150 8.89 -4.69 3.62
N TRP A 151 8.69 -5.04 2.35
CA TRP A 151 9.63 -4.75 1.27
C TRP A 151 9.71 -3.27 0.91
N VAL A 152 8.60 -2.54 1.06
CA VAL A 152 8.53 -1.09 0.83
C VAL A 152 8.41 -0.30 2.12
N VAL A 153 8.39 -0.97 3.28
CA VAL A 153 8.31 -0.37 4.63
C VAL A 153 7.12 0.56 4.79
N ASN A 154 6.05 0.29 4.08
CA ASN A 154 4.86 1.11 4.04
C ASN A 154 3.59 0.26 3.94
N CYS A 155 2.45 0.83 4.32
CA CYS A 155 1.16 0.24 3.98
C CYS A 155 0.86 0.44 2.50
N VAL A 156 0.23 -0.55 1.89
CA VAL A 156 -0.40 -0.45 0.58
C VAL A 156 -1.86 -0.08 0.80
N GLY A 157 -2.28 1.06 0.25
CA GLY A 157 -3.61 1.62 0.46
C GLY A 157 -4.07 2.50 -0.68
N ALA A 158 -5.09 3.34 -0.43
CA ALA A 158 -5.80 4.09 -1.45
C ALA A 158 -4.92 4.92 -2.39
N ARG A 159 -3.82 5.51 -1.88
CA ARG A 159 -3.03 6.49 -2.63
C ARG A 159 -1.81 5.91 -3.35
N ASN A 160 -1.25 4.79 -2.86
CA ASN A 160 -0.05 4.18 -3.42
C ASN A 160 -0.28 2.80 -4.06
N TYR A 161 -1.51 2.32 -4.08
CA TYR A 161 -1.86 1.01 -4.63
C TYR A 161 -1.48 0.85 -6.11
N LYS A 162 -1.70 1.89 -6.93
CA LYS A 162 -1.34 1.85 -8.36
C LYS A 162 0.17 1.70 -8.58
N SER A 163 0.97 2.48 -7.85
CA SER A 163 2.43 2.38 -7.90
C SER A 163 2.91 1.02 -7.41
N PHE A 164 2.26 0.46 -6.39
CA PHE A 164 2.56 -0.88 -5.90
C PHE A 164 2.30 -1.95 -6.98
N LEU A 165 1.20 -1.88 -7.70
CA LEU A 165 0.91 -2.81 -8.80
C LEU A 165 1.93 -2.72 -9.95
N LEU A 166 2.43 -1.51 -10.25
CA LEU A 166 3.48 -1.32 -11.27
C LEU A 166 4.85 -1.83 -10.81
N PHE A 167 5.06 -1.97 -9.53
CA PHE A 167 6.29 -2.54 -8.95
C PHE A 167 6.26 -4.08 -8.95
N LEU A 168 5.08 -4.70 -8.85
CA LEU A 168 4.94 -6.15 -8.93
C LEU A 168 5.11 -6.60 -10.39
N PRO A 169 5.91 -7.67 -10.65
CA PRO A 169 6.06 -8.25 -11.98
C PRO A 169 4.80 -8.95 -12.45
#